data_771abc5bcecf6ef9893557b3ceb22f7a
#
_entry.id   771abc5bcecf6ef9893557b3ceb22f7a
#
_cell.length_a   1.000
_cell.length_b   1.000
_cell.length_c   1.000
_cell.angle_alpha   90.00
_cell.angle_beta   90.00
_cell.angle_gamma   90.00
#
_symmetry.space_group_name_H-M   'P 1'
#
loop_
_entity.id
_entity.type
_entity.pdbx_description
1 polymer ?
#
loop_
_entity_poly.entity_id
_entity_poly.type
_entity_poly.pdbx_seq_one_letter_code
_entity_poly.pdbx_strand_id
1 'polypeptide(L)'
;QMCIRDSTSPDHYKNIKSIEMEIFKDNKYIGFSKFFFNKTQKKFEVTNTTNFEVKLMGITVFSVISEGLEIYENDQLIYFKSDTVQNDKKKFVEVFFDEENRNFKINGSSYKGTGNLENIIGNWWNHRLLQSDTQISPLSGSIKKQSVEFLKKEKIRLYENEINVEKFRLKSTDESLPKDKRLDFEIWYDKKRAMIVKIRYKRLGTWEYRLKKVN
;
A
#
# COMPACT_ATOMS: atom_id res chain seq x y z
N GLN A 1 10.21 1.45 -22.68
CA GLN A 1 8.84 1.80 -22.25
C GLN A 1 8.14 0.52 -21.84
N MET A 2 7.91 0.38 -20.55
CA MET A 2 7.38 -0.86 -19.97
C MET A 2 5.87 -0.78 -19.94
N CYS A 3 5.20 -1.59 -20.77
CA CYS A 3 3.75 -1.69 -20.71
C CYS A 3 3.34 -2.51 -19.48
N ILE A 4 3.17 -1.87 -18.34
CA ILE A 4 2.25 -2.37 -17.35
C ILE A 4 0.89 -2.24 -18.05
N ARG A 5 0.16 -3.35 -18.22
CA ARG A 5 -1.14 -3.32 -18.92
C ARG A 5 -1.99 -2.22 -18.32
N ASP A 6 -2.58 -1.38 -19.20
CA ASP A 6 -3.47 -0.25 -18.88
C ASP A 6 -4.81 -0.64 -18.21
N SER A 7 -4.81 -1.62 -17.32
CA SER A 7 -5.94 -1.81 -16.42
C SER A 7 -5.79 -0.89 -15.21
N THR A 8 -5.73 0.41 -15.49
CA THR A 8 -5.60 1.46 -14.46
C THR A 8 -6.90 1.65 -13.68
N SER A 9 -7.95 0.98 -14.10
CA SER A 9 -9.27 1.07 -13.52
C SER A 9 -9.42 0.14 -12.30
N PRO A 10 -10.16 0.55 -11.25
CA PRO A 10 -10.74 -0.33 -10.24
C PRO A 10 -11.47 -1.54 -10.83
N ASP A 11 -11.80 -1.48 -12.11
CA ASP A 11 -12.37 -2.56 -12.90
C ASP A 11 -11.59 -3.86 -12.86
N HIS A 12 -10.26 -3.77 -12.69
CA HIS A 12 -9.42 -4.95 -12.50
C HIS A 12 -9.82 -5.77 -11.25
N TYR A 13 -10.28 -5.09 -10.20
CA TYR A 13 -10.69 -5.72 -8.94
C TYR A 13 -12.19 -6.05 -8.86
N LYS A 14 -12.95 -5.88 -9.96
CA LYS A 14 -14.42 -6.12 -9.98
C LYS A 14 -14.83 -7.49 -9.48
N ASN A 15 -14.03 -8.51 -9.79
CA ASN A 15 -14.32 -9.91 -9.47
C ASN A 15 -13.57 -10.40 -8.23
N ILE A 16 -12.83 -9.51 -7.57
CA ILE A 16 -12.08 -9.83 -6.36
C ILE A 16 -12.86 -9.27 -5.16
N LYS A 17 -13.18 -10.13 -4.20
CA LYS A 17 -13.86 -9.73 -2.96
C LYS A 17 -12.88 -9.31 -1.89
N SER A 18 -11.72 -9.94 -1.85
CA SER A 18 -10.69 -9.61 -0.86
C SER A 18 -9.30 -10.05 -1.27
N ILE A 19 -8.29 -9.32 -0.76
CA ILE A 19 -6.87 -9.69 -0.78
C ILE A 19 -6.40 -9.78 0.67
N GLU A 20 -5.73 -10.88 1.00
CA GLU A 20 -5.08 -11.07 2.31
C GLU A 20 -3.58 -11.23 2.13
N MET A 21 -2.81 -10.43 2.87
CA MET A 21 -1.36 -10.52 2.97
C MET A 21 -0.96 -10.90 4.38
N GLU A 22 -0.07 -11.89 4.51
CA GLU A 22 0.61 -12.20 5.77
C GLU A 22 1.86 -11.33 5.91
N ILE A 23 2.12 -10.89 7.14
CA ILE A 23 3.26 -10.02 7.47
C ILE A 23 4.28 -10.82 8.26
N PHE A 24 5.54 -10.73 7.82
CA PHE A 24 6.66 -11.43 8.45
C PHE A 24 7.75 -10.43 8.85
N LYS A 25 8.40 -10.70 9.96
CA LYS A 25 9.65 -10.06 10.37
C LYS A 25 10.71 -11.12 10.61
N ASP A 26 11.84 -11.02 9.89
CA ASP A 26 12.93 -11.99 9.94
C ASP A 26 12.41 -13.44 9.78
N ASN A 27 11.52 -13.65 8.78
CA ASN A 27 10.79 -14.88 8.46
C ASN A 27 9.80 -15.41 9.52
N LYS A 28 9.58 -14.68 10.62
CA LYS A 28 8.56 -15.03 11.61
C LYS A 28 7.26 -14.33 11.26
N TYR A 29 6.15 -15.06 11.23
CA TYR A 29 4.82 -14.49 11.08
C TYR A 29 4.51 -13.59 12.27
N ILE A 30 4.03 -12.37 11.98
CA ILE A 30 3.71 -11.36 12.99
C ILE A 30 2.32 -10.76 12.86
N GLY A 31 1.60 -11.05 11.79
CA GLY A 31 0.26 -10.52 11.57
C GLY A 31 -0.13 -10.47 10.10
N PHE A 32 -1.14 -9.66 9.80
CA PHE A 32 -1.78 -9.61 8.48
C PHE A 32 -2.20 -8.20 8.08
N SER A 33 -2.45 -8.04 6.77
CA SER A 33 -3.17 -6.93 6.18
C SER A 33 -4.22 -7.48 5.22
N LYS A 34 -5.47 -7.05 5.36
CA LYS A 34 -6.61 -7.48 4.53
C LYS A 34 -7.26 -6.28 3.87
N PHE A 35 -7.62 -6.46 2.61
CA PHE A 35 -8.36 -5.50 1.81
C PHE A 35 -9.63 -6.17 1.33
N PHE A 36 -10.76 -5.51 1.54
CA PHE A 36 -12.07 -5.96 1.06
C PHE A 36 -12.58 -4.97 0.03
N PHE A 37 -13.11 -5.49 -1.06
CA PHE A 37 -13.59 -4.71 -2.18
C PHE A 37 -15.10 -4.82 -2.29
N ASN A 38 -15.76 -3.67 -2.32
CA ASN A 38 -17.20 -3.56 -2.52
C ASN A 38 -17.46 -2.65 -3.72
N LYS A 39 -18.15 -3.17 -4.71
CA LYS A 39 -18.48 -2.42 -5.92
C LYS A 39 -19.99 -2.28 -6.06
N THR A 40 -20.43 -1.04 -6.20
CA THR A 40 -21.77 -0.68 -6.64
C THR A 40 -21.73 -0.15 -8.07
N GLN A 41 -22.88 0.22 -8.66
CA GLN A 41 -22.92 0.81 -10.00
C GLN A 41 -22.13 2.12 -10.14
N LYS A 42 -22.00 2.88 -9.04
CA LYS A 42 -21.38 4.22 -9.05
C LYS A 42 -20.08 4.29 -8.25
N LYS A 43 -19.89 3.42 -7.26
CA LYS A 43 -18.78 3.51 -6.30
C LYS A 43 -18.00 2.21 -6.23
N PHE A 44 -16.71 2.35 -6.04
CA PHE A 44 -15.81 1.27 -5.67
C PHE A 44 -15.21 1.62 -4.30
N GLU A 45 -15.44 0.76 -3.33
CA GLU A 45 -14.99 0.94 -1.95
C GLU A 45 -13.95 -0.12 -1.60
N VAL A 46 -12.90 0.30 -0.93
CA VAL A 46 -11.86 -0.60 -0.40
C VAL A 46 -11.73 -0.35 1.09
N THR A 47 -12.08 -1.35 1.90
CA THR A 47 -11.78 -1.32 3.34
C THR A 47 -10.50 -2.08 3.61
N ASN A 48 -9.68 -1.55 4.51
CA ASN A 48 -8.42 -2.16 4.92
C ASN A 48 -8.42 -2.41 6.42
N THR A 49 -7.93 -3.58 6.83
CA THR A 49 -7.61 -3.88 8.22
C THR A 49 -6.19 -4.46 8.28
N THR A 50 -5.33 -3.83 9.06
CA THR A 50 -3.96 -4.30 9.31
C THR A 50 -3.74 -4.49 10.80
N ASN A 51 -3.25 -5.66 11.19
CA ASN A 51 -2.92 -5.97 12.58
C ASN A 51 -1.65 -6.81 12.64
N PHE A 52 -0.63 -6.31 13.33
CA PHE A 52 0.57 -7.08 13.59
C PHE A 52 1.29 -6.62 14.87
N GLU A 53 2.04 -7.54 15.47
CA GLU A 53 2.88 -7.27 16.63
C GLU A 53 4.24 -7.99 16.55
N VAL A 54 5.27 -7.32 17.00
CA VAL A 54 6.62 -7.88 17.15
C VAL A 54 6.87 -8.09 18.63
N LYS A 55 7.19 -9.33 19.00
CA LYS A 55 7.56 -9.71 20.38
C LYS A 55 9.04 -10.02 20.48
N LEU A 56 9.67 -9.57 21.55
CA LEU A 56 11.01 -9.95 21.99
C LEU A 56 10.91 -10.53 23.39
N MET A 57 11.33 -11.78 23.57
CA MET A 57 11.24 -12.48 24.87
C MET A 57 9.81 -12.45 25.48
N GLY A 58 8.77 -12.57 24.65
CA GLY A 58 7.38 -12.53 25.08
C GLY A 58 6.79 -11.12 25.27
N ILE A 59 7.62 -10.06 25.24
CA ILE A 59 7.18 -8.67 25.41
C ILE A 59 6.93 -8.04 24.05
N THR A 60 5.77 -7.41 23.85
CA THR A 60 5.48 -6.64 22.64
C THR A 60 6.34 -5.37 22.59
N VAL A 61 7.22 -5.30 21.60
CA VAL A 61 8.14 -4.16 21.39
C VAL A 61 7.68 -3.25 20.25
N PHE A 62 6.81 -3.75 19.38
CA PHE A 62 6.22 -2.96 18.31
C PHE A 62 4.87 -3.55 17.89
N SER A 63 3.85 -2.70 17.75
CA SER A 63 2.52 -3.11 17.32
C SER A 63 1.88 -2.07 16.41
N VAL A 64 1.04 -2.54 15.48
CA VAL A 64 0.21 -1.70 14.62
C VAL A 64 -1.16 -2.33 14.48
N ILE A 65 -2.18 -1.53 14.74
CA ILE A 65 -3.57 -1.82 14.40
C ILE A 65 -4.04 -0.64 13.55
N SER A 66 -4.52 -0.91 12.34
CA SER A 66 -4.96 0.12 11.42
C SER A 66 -6.22 -0.31 10.68
N GLU A 67 -7.14 0.61 10.53
CA GLU A 67 -8.33 0.48 9.71
C GLU A 67 -8.37 1.61 8.70
N GLY A 68 -8.83 1.32 7.47
CA GLY A 68 -8.89 2.31 6.41
C GLY A 68 -10.08 2.09 5.49
N LEU A 69 -10.49 3.17 4.82
CA LEU A 69 -11.53 3.19 3.81
C LEU A 69 -11.08 4.08 2.65
N GLU A 70 -11.15 3.56 1.44
CA GLU A 70 -11.00 4.29 0.19
C GLU A 70 -12.30 4.26 -0.58
N ILE A 71 -12.75 5.37 -1.12
CA ILE A 71 -13.94 5.46 -1.97
C ILE A 71 -13.55 6.08 -3.29
N TYR A 72 -13.87 5.39 -4.37
CA TYR A 72 -13.64 5.83 -5.75
C TYR A 72 -14.98 6.00 -6.48
N GLU A 73 -15.08 7.05 -7.29
CA GLU A 73 -16.14 7.26 -8.28
C GLU A 73 -15.49 7.53 -9.64
N ASN A 74 -15.93 6.83 -10.68
CA ASN A 74 -15.36 6.94 -12.03
C ASN A 74 -13.81 6.87 -12.04
N ASP A 75 -13.24 5.91 -11.29
CA ASP A 75 -11.80 5.71 -11.12
C ASP A 75 -11.04 6.83 -10.39
N GLN A 76 -11.74 7.90 -9.97
CA GLN A 76 -11.20 8.97 -9.17
C GLN A 76 -11.38 8.67 -7.68
N LEU A 77 -10.29 8.74 -6.90
CA LEU A 77 -10.40 8.74 -5.44
C LEU A 77 -11.18 9.97 -5.00
N ILE A 78 -12.28 9.79 -4.30
CA ILE A 78 -13.09 10.89 -3.76
C ILE A 78 -12.95 11.04 -2.25
N TYR A 79 -12.64 9.96 -1.56
CA TYR A 79 -12.46 9.95 -0.11
C TYR A 79 -11.49 8.85 0.32
N PHE A 80 -10.64 9.19 1.28
CA PHE A 80 -9.83 8.24 2.02
C PHE A 80 -9.83 8.60 3.50
N LYS A 81 -9.96 7.58 4.33
CA LYS A 81 -9.77 7.70 5.77
C LYS A 81 -8.95 6.53 6.29
N SER A 82 -8.07 6.79 7.25
CA SER A 82 -7.46 5.72 8.05
C SER A 82 -7.26 6.17 9.50
N ASP A 83 -7.47 5.24 10.41
CA ASP A 83 -7.16 5.35 11.83
C ASP A 83 -6.15 4.26 12.19
N THR A 84 -5.05 4.62 12.82
CA THR A 84 -3.96 3.72 13.17
C THR A 84 -3.52 3.92 14.61
N VAL A 85 -3.35 2.82 15.34
CA VAL A 85 -2.67 2.80 16.64
C VAL A 85 -1.32 2.11 16.44
N GLN A 86 -0.24 2.84 16.66
CA GLN A 86 1.14 2.33 16.57
C GLN A 86 1.84 2.53 17.92
N ASN A 87 2.13 1.46 18.66
CA ASN A 87 2.71 1.53 20.01
C ASN A 87 1.96 2.58 20.87
N ASP A 88 0.65 2.42 21.00
CA ASP A 88 -0.27 3.31 21.74
C ASP A 88 -0.40 4.74 21.19
N LYS A 89 0.35 5.10 20.16
CA LYS A 89 0.22 6.40 19.48
C LYS A 89 -0.85 6.34 18.41
N LYS A 90 -1.87 7.17 18.57
CA LYS A 90 -2.92 7.33 17.57
C LYS A 90 -2.44 8.19 16.41
N LYS A 91 -2.70 7.73 15.20
CA LYS A 91 -2.47 8.44 13.95
C LYS A 91 -3.73 8.39 13.11
N PHE A 92 -3.95 9.39 12.31
CA PHE A 92 -5.09 9.43 11.41
C PHE A 92 -4.73 10.12 10.09
N VAL A 93 -5.52 9.83 9.07
CA VAL A 93 -5.49 10.51 7.79
C VAL A 93 -6.91 10.62 7.26
N GLU A 94 -7.27 11.78 6.74
CA GLU A 94 -8.44 12.00 5.91
C GLU A 94 -8.04 12.73 4.65
N VAL A 95 -8.54 12.28 3.51
CA VAL A 95 -8.31 12.89 2.20
C VAL A 95 -9.66 13.05 1.53
N PHE A 96 -9.93 14.26 1.05
CA PHE A 96 -11.15 14.60 0.31
C PHE A 96 -10.77 15.11 -1.07
N PHE A 97 -11.49 14.68 -2.08
CA PHE A 97 -11.42 15.29 -3.39
C PHE A 97 -12.17 16.64 -3.37
N ASP A 98 -11.48 17.71 -3.70
CA ASP A 98 -12.04 19.05 -3.89
C ASP A 98 -12.33 19.23 -5.38
N GLU A 99 -13.59 19.14 -5.76
CA GLU A 99 -14.04 19.26 -7.16
C GLU A 99 -13.76 20.66 -7.72
N GLU A 100 -13.92 21.71 -6.92
CA GLU A 100 -13.74 23.10 -7.34
C GLU A 100 -12.28 23.40 -7.70
N ASN A 101 -11.35 22.99 -6.84
CA ASN A 101 -9.92 23.22 -7.03
C ASN A 101 -9.20 22.08 -7.76
N ARG A 102 -9.89 20.98 -8.07
CA ARG A 102 -9.37 19.77 -8.70
C ARG A 102 -8.08 19.27 -8.02
N ASN A 103 -8.14 19.13 -6.71
CA ASN A 103 -7.04 18.64 -5.89
C ASN A 103 -7.56 17.83 -4.71
N PHE A 104 -6.65 17.27 -3.91
CA PHE A 104 -7.00 16.66 -2.64
C PHE A 104 -6.81 17.63 -1.49
N LYS A 105 -7.75 17.70 -0.56
CA LYS A 105 -7.56 18.25 0.78
C LYS A 105 -7.15 17.11 1.71
N ILE A 106 -6.00 17.26 2.35
CA ILE A 106 -5.40 16.26 3.22
C ILE A 106 -5.36 16.79 4.64
N ASN A 107 -5.91 16.02 5.58
CA ASN A 107 -5.82 16.25 7.01
C ASN A 107 -5.27 14.99 7.69
N GLY A 108 -4.00 14.98 8.02
CA GLY A 108 -3.34 13.83 8.62
C GLY A 108 -2.46 14.20 9.81
N SER A 109 -2.06 13.19 10.56
CA SER A 109 -1.24 13.34 11.77
C SER A 109 0.11 14.01 11.53
N SER A 110 0.65 13.96 10.31
CA SER A 110 1.95 14.54 9.96
C SER A 110 1.90 15.55 8.80
N TYR A 111 0.73 15.75 8.21
CA TYR A 111 0.58 16.69 7.10
C TYR A 111 -0.87 17.19 7.03
N LYS A 112 -1.01 18.51 6.91
CA LYS A 112 -2.27 19.19 6.57
C LYS A 112 -2.01 20.12 5.39
N GLY A 113 -2.82 20.00 4.34
CA GLY A 113 -2.63 20.77 3.13
C GLY A 113 -3.34 20.18 1.92
N THR A 114 -2.79 20.40 0.75
CA THR A 114 -3.34 19.92 -0.51
C THR A 114 -2.42 18.89 -1.15
N GLY A 115 -2.98 18.01 -1.97
CA GLY A 115 -2.27 17.06 -2.82
C GLY A 115 -2.80 17.13 -4.25
N ASN A 116 -1.98 16.75 -5.22
CA ASN A 116 -2.36 16.70 -6.62
C ASN A 116 -3.18 15.42 -6.90
N LEU A 117 -3.98 15.40 -7.97
CA LEU A 117 -4.78 14.24 -8.37
C LEU A 117 -3.96 13.00 -8.74
N GLU A 118 -2.69 13.21 -9.09
CA GLU A 118 -1.73 12.14 -9.38
C GLU A 118 -1.23 11.42 -8.12
N ASN A 119 -1.46 12.02 -6.94
CA ASN A 119 -1.11 11.38 -5.69
C ASN A 119 -2.05 10.20 -5.43
N ILE A 120 -1.50 9.03 -5.22
CA ILE A 120 -2.25 7.83 -4.86
C ILE A 120 -2.07 7.49 -3.38
N ILE A 121 -2.99 6.74 -2.82
CA ILE A 121 -2.80 6.21 -1.48
C ILE A 121 -1.77 5.06 -1.53
N GLY A 122 -0.76 5.09 -0.66
CA GLY A 122 0.33 4.12 -0.60
C GLY A 122 -0.09 2.77 -0.02
N ASN A 123 -1.15 2.16 -0.54
CA ASN A 123 -1.66 0.85 -0.14
C ASN A 123 -1.23 -0.26 -1.11
N TRP A 124 -0.90 -1.44 -0.56
CA TRP A 124 -0.33 -2.56 -1.32
C TRP A 124 -1.31 -3.29 -2.24
N TRP A 125 -2.60 -3.09 -2.09
CA TRP A 125 -3.58 -3.63 -3.03
C TRP A 125 -3.51 -2.93 -4.39
N ASN A 126 -3.15 -1.65 -4.41
CA ASN A 126 -3.19 -0.81 -5.62
C ASN A 126 -1.85 -0.87 -6.37
N HIS A 127 -1.78 -1.70 -7.40
CA HIS A 127 -0.57 -1.84 -8.22
C HIS A 127 -0.20 -0.57 -9.03
N ARG A 128 -1.11 0.43 -9.15
CA ARG A 128 -0.78 1.76 -9.71
C ARG A 128 0.35 2.46 -8.94
N LEU A 129 0.61 2.03 -7.72
CA LEU A 129 1.78 2.46 -6.94
C LEU A 129 3.10 2.30 -7.70
N LEU A 130 3.18 1.29 -8.59
CA LEU A 130 4.36 1.04 -9.44
C LEU A 130 4.49 2.01 -10.63
N GLN A 131 3.49 2.86 -10.88
CA GLN A 131 3.45 3.82 -11.99
C GLN A 131 3.42 5.27 -11.50
N SER A 132 3.37 5.49 -10.18
CA SER A 132 3.24 6.83 -9.60
C SER A 132 4.56 7.35 -9.07
N ASP A 133 4.84 8.62 -9.31
CA ASP A 133 6.01 9.32 -8.77
C ASP A 133 5.78 9.87 -7.35
N THR A 134 4.54 9.78 -6.86
CA THR A 134 4.16 10.27 -5.54
C THR A 134 3.10 9.41 -4.89
N GLN A 135 3.12 9.34 -3.56
CA GLN A 135 2.06 8.71 -2.79
C GLN A 135 1.71 9.50 -1.53
N ILE A 136 0.46 9.39 -1.09
CA ILE A 136 0.01 9.83 0.22
C ILE A 136 0.19 8.67 1.19
N SER A 137 0.92 8.90 2.27
CA SER A 137 1.10 7.90 3.32
C SER A 137 -0.23 7.58 4.00
N PRO A 138 -0.70 6.32 3.98
CA PRO A 138 -1.94 5.93 4.65
C PRO A 138 -1.86 6.02 6.18
N LEU A 139 -0.66 6.17 6.74
CA LEU A 139 -0.45 6.27 8.20
C LEU A 139 -0.39 7.71 8.72
N SER A 140 -0.09 8.69 7.87
CA SER A 140 0.24 10.03 8.36
C SER A 140 -0.21 11.18 7.47
N GLY A 141 -0.70 10.91 6.26
CA GLY A 141 -1.10 11.90 5.27
C GLY A 141 0.06 12.56 4.52
N SER A 142 1.32 12.32 4.92
CA SER A 142 2.46 12.96 4.25
C SER A 142 2.61 12.50 2.81
N ILE A 143 2.83 13.46 1.89
CA ILE A 143 3.11 13.18 0.48
C ILE A 143 4.57 12.73 0.38
N LYS A 144 4.80 11.61 -0.27
CA LYS A 144 6.11 11.02 -0.50
C LYS A 144 6.42 11.01 -1.99
N LYS A 145 7.52 11.64 -2.39
CA LYS A 145 8.07 11.52 -3.74
C LYS A 145 8.85 10.22 -3.84
N GLN A 146 8.68 9.52 -4.96
CA GLN A 146 9.28 8.22 -5.17
C GLN A 146 9.74 8.02 -6.61
N SER A 147 10.64 7.06 -6.80
CA SER A 147 10.97 6.48 -8.09
C SER A 147 10.73 4.98 -8.05
N VAL A 148 10.29 4.42 -9.15
CA VAL A 148 10.10 2.97 -9.32
C VAL A 148 11.00 2.48 -10.44
N GLU A 149 11.87 1.55 -10.13
CA GLU A 149 12.84 0.96 -11.05
C GLU A 149 12.51 -0.51 -11.24
N PHE A 150 12.43 -0.96 -12.51
CA PHE A 150 12.40 -2.39 -12.84
C PHE A 150 13.76 -3.00 -12.60
N LEU A 151 13.84 -4.10 -11.86
CA LEU A 151 15.08 -4.80 -11.58
C LEU A 151 15.25 -6.02 -12.47
N LYS A 152 14.27 -6.92 -12.48
CA LYS A 152 14.35 -8.19 -13.23
C LYS A 152 13.01 -8.92 -13.27
N LYS A 153 12.94 -9.92 -14.17
CA LYS A 153 11.94 -10.99 -14.12
C LYS A 153 12.53 -12.17 -13.37
N GLU A 154 11.74 -12.79 -12.51
CA GLU A 154 12.15 -13.98 -11.80
C GLU A 154 10.96 -14.87 -11.47
N LYS A 155 11.23 -16.12 -11.12
CA LYS A 155 10.25 -17.04 -10.56
C LYS A 155 10.46 -17.07 -9.05
N ILE A 156 9.39 -16.88 -8.29
CA ILE A 156 9.42 -16.98 -6.83
C ILE A 156 8.48 -18.07 -6.36
N ARG A 157 8.79 -18.66 -5.22
CA ARG A 157 7.89 -19.55 -4.50
C ARG A 157 7.21 -18.80 -3.38
N LEU A 158 5.88 -18.72 -3.44
CA LEU A 158 5.04 -18.24 -2.35
C LEU A 158 4.19 -19.41 -1.86
N TYR A 159 4.46 -19.86 -0.65
CA TYR A 159 3.88 -21.09 -0.07
C TYR A 159 4.09 -22.29 -1.02
N GLU A 160 3.02 -22.91 -1.48
CA GLU A 160 3.08 -24.06 -2.40
C GLU A 160 3.08 -23.66 -3.90
N ASN A 161 2.97 -22.37 -4.20
CA ASN A 161 2.82 -21.89 -5.57
C ASN A 161 4.11 -21.29 -6.12
N GLU A 162 4.51 -21.67 -7.33
CA GLU A 162 5.51 -20.96 -8.12
C GLU A 162 4.86 -19.91 -8.99
N ILE A 163 5.38 -18.67 -8.95
CA ILE A 163 4.81 -17.51 -9.64
C ILE A 163 5.91 -16.80 -10.42
N ASN A 164 5.66 -16.53 -11.71
CA ASN A 164 6.52 -15.66 -12.51
C ASN A 164 6.18 -14.22 -12.20
N VAL A 165 7.15 -13.42 -11.81
CA VAL A 165 6.97 -12.06 -11.34
C VAL A 165 7.97 -11.11 -11.97
N GLU A 166 7.59 -9.83 -12.00
CA GLU A 166 8.48 -8.72 -12.26
C GLU A 166 8.84 -8.08 -10.93
N LYS A 167 10.15 -7.93 -10.68
CA LYS A 167 10.67 -7.32 -9.45
C LYS A 167 11.01 -5.86 -9.69
N PHE A 168 10.52 -5.01 -8.81
CA PHE A 168 10.75 -3.56 -8.82
C PHE A 168 11.41 -3.11 -7.53
N ARG A 169 12.07 -1.96 -7.58
CA ARG A 169 12.50 -1.20 -6.40
C ARG A 169 11.76 0.14 -6.39
N LEU A 170 11.06 0.41 -5.30
CA LEU A 170 10.42 1.68 -5.03
C LEU A 170 11.21 2.39 -3.93
N LYS A 171 11.70 3.59 -4.18
CA LYS A 171 12.49 4.36 -3.22
C LYS A 171 12.10 5.84 -3.22
N SER A 172 12.30 6.52 -2.07
CA SER A 172 12.18 7.97 -2.01
C SER A 172 13.21 8.65 -2.91
N THR A 173 12.79 9.69 -3.61
CA THR A 173 13.66 10.58 -4.39
C THR A 173 14.19 11.74 -3.55
N ASP A 174 13.57 12.06 -2.42
CA ASP A 174 14.02 13.10 -1.51
C ASP A 174 15.10 12.55 -0.56
N GLU A 175 16.34 12.91 -0.83
CA GLU A 175 17.51 12.49 -0.05
C GLU A 175 17.69 13.31 1.24
N SER A 176 16.97 14.41 1.42
CA SER A 176 17.00 15.21 2.65
C SER A 176 16.27 14.54 3.81
N LEU A 177 15.37 13.62 3.52
CA LEU A 177 14.63 12.87 4.54
C LEU A 177 15.57 12.00 5.39
N PRO A 178 15.34 11.90 6.71
CA PRO A 178 16.01 10.91 7.56
C PRO A 178 15.82 9.49 7.00
N LYS A 179 16.85 8.65 7.12
CA LYS A 179 16.82 7.27 6.57
C LYS A 179 15.61 6.45 7.00
N ASP A 180 15.16 6.63 8.24
CA ASP A 180 14.00 5.97 8.82
C ASP A 180 12.65 6.48 8.29
N LYS A 181 12.63 7.60 7.55
CA LYS A 181 11.45 8.18 6.89
C LYS A 181 11.44 7.98 5.37
N ARG A 182 12.53 7.44 4.79
CA ARG A 182 12.60 7.15 3.35
C ARG A 182 11.87 5.88 3.01
N LEU A 183 11.26 5.87 1.84
CA LEU A 183 10.77 4.65 1.21
C LEU A 183 11.97 3.89 0.63
N ASP A 184 12.03 2.58 0.81
CA ASP A 184 12.96 1.68 0.12
C ASP A 184 12.38 0.26 0.18
N PHE A 185 11.62 -0.09 -0.86
CA PHE A 185 10.90 -1.34 -0.96
C PHE A 185 11.33 -2.12 -2.19
N GLU A 186 11.49 -3.41 -2.07
CA GLU A 186 11.47 -4.35 -3.18
C GLU A 186 10.05 -4.89 -3.31
N ILE A 187 9.50 -4.87 -4.53
CA ILE A 187 8.12 -5.23 -4.81
C ILE A 187 8.09 -6.26 -5.92
N TRP A 188 7.38 -7.36 -5.72
CA TRP A 188 7.15 -8.42 -6.70
C TRP A 188 5.72 -8.31 -7.22
N TYR A 189 5.61 -8.11 -8.51
CA TYR A 189 4.36 -7.91 -9.23
C TYR A 189 4.08 -9.10 -10.15
N ASP A 190 2.91 -9.70 -9.98
CA ASP A 190 2.40 -10.72 -10.90
C ASP A 190 1.66 -10.03 -12.05
N LYS A 191 2.33 -9.97 -13.21
CA LYS A 191 1.76 -9.35 -14.40
C LYS A 191 0.49 -10.05 -14.91
N LYS A 192 0.40 -11.37 -14.74
CA LYS A 192 -0.76 -12.15 -15.18
C LYS A 192 -2.02 -11.79 -14.40
N ARG A 193 -1.90 -11.60 -13.09
CA ARG A 193 -3.00 -11.22 -12.20
C ARG A 193 -3.11 -9.71 -12.01
N ALA A 194 -2.16 -8.93 -12.52
CA ALA A 194 -2.04 -7.49 -12.32
C ALA A 194 -2.09 -7.08 -10.83
N MET A 195 -1.31 -7.75 -9.98
CA MET A 195 -1.30 -7.47 -8.55
C MET A 195 0.07 -7.64 -7.90
N ILE A 196 0.29 -6.90 -6.83
CA ILE A 196 1.46 -7.03 -5.98
C ILE A 196 1.31 -8.31 -5.13
N VAL A 197 2.29 -9.20 -5.21
CA VAL A 197 2.26 -10.50 -4.51
C VAL A 197 3.23 -10.60 -3.35
N LYS A 198 4.27 -9.76 -3.35
CA LYS A 198 5.23 -9.70 -2.25
C LYS A 198 5.85 -8.31 -2.18
N ILE A 199 6.08 -7.83 -0.95
CA ILE A 199 6.85 -6.63 -0.66
C ILE A 199 7.90 -6.98 0.37
N ARG A 200 9.10 -6.39 0.25
CA ARG A 200 10.16 -6.52 1.23
C ARG A 200 10.82 -5.18 1.49
N TYR A 201 11.16 -4.91 2.73
CA TYR A 201 12.00 -3.79 3.12
C TYR A 201 12.86 -4.14 4.32
N LYS A 202 13.96 -3.38 4.50
CA LYS A 202 14.90 -3.57 5.61
C LYS A 202 14.80 -2.40 6.58
N ARG A 203 14.39 -2.66 7.81
CA ARG A 203 14.36 -1.71 8.89
C ARG A 203 14.43 -2.43 10.23
N LEU A 204 15.59 -2.41 10.90
CA LEU A 204 15.82 -3.21 12.11
C LEU A 204 15.41 -4.68 11.89
N GLY A 205 15.95 -5.29 10.84
CA GLY A 205 15.58 -6.61 10.34
C GLY A 205 14.88 -6.55 8.99
N THR A 206 14.46 -7.70 8.48
CA THR A 206 13.78 -7.86 7.20
C THR A 206 12.29 -8.00 7.41
N TRP A 207 11.52 -7.16 6.76
CA TRP A 207 10.07 -7.17 6.76
C TRP A 207 9.56 -7.64 5.41
N GLU A 208 8.54 -8.49 5.41
CA GLU A 208 7.89 -8.95 4.20
C GLU A 208 6.38 -8.97 4.37
N TYR A 209 5.68 -8.53 3.32
CA TYR A 209 4.27 -8.82 3.10
C TYR A 209 4.20 -9.87 2.00
N ARG A 210 3.46 -10.93 2.21
CA ARG A 210 3.31 -12.04 1.27
C ARG A 210 1.84 -12.28 0.99
N LEU A 211 1.45 -12.27 -0.28
CA LEU A 211 0.08 -12.57 -0.69
C LEU A 211 -0.29 -13.99 -0.23
N LYS A 212 -1.29 -14.09 0.64
CA LYS A 212 -1.80 -15.36 1.16
C LYS A 212 -2.98 -15.85 0.37
N LYS A 213 -3.94 -14.95 0.12
CA LYS A 213 -5.22 -15.34 -0.48
C LYS A 213 -5.84 -14.20 -1.28
N VAL A 214 -6.52 -14.59 -2.35
CA VAL A 214 -7.42 -13.75 -3.15
C VAL A 214 -8.75 -14.47 -3.25
N ASN A 215 -9.86 -13.81 -2.90
CA ASN A 215 -11.22 -14.35 -2.95
C ASN A 215 -12.07 -13.59 -3.95
#